data_836683e944c1e1cb2af465d190a029e7
#
_entry.id   836683e944c1e1cb2af465d190a029e7
#
_cell.length_a   1.000
_cell.length_b   1.000
_cell.length_c   1.000
_cell.angle_alpha   90.00
_cell.angle_beta   90.00
_cell.angle_gamma   90.00
#
_symmetry.space_group_name_H-M   'P 1'
#
loop_
_entity.id
_entity.type
_entity.pdbx_description
1 polymer ?
#
loop_
_entity_poly.entity_id
_entity_poly.type
_entity_poly.pdbx_seq_one_letter_code
_entity_poly.pdbx_strand_id
1 'polypeptide(L)'
;MPKICVIIPCYKHTDKIAGVIQRLLPYGFPIIVVDDGNSKEDAMELYKICENLRDVFLLHHDENKGKGGSVLTGLLFAKENRFTHAIQIDADGQHCVEDIPKITDIISEHPDAVVSGYPIYDKNAPKSRVIGRKITNFFVKLETLSNEIKDAMIGFRAYPVDLTCQCAQDCNLNFGMTFDIEILVRLKWAGAPIKFFETQVDYPKNGYSNFKVSDQLKISIIHTVLCTTMILRLPYVLFKALFKSHDSK
;
A
#
# COMPACT_ATOMS: atom_id res chain seq x y z
N MET A 1 7.22 16.06 -15.35
CA MET A 1 6.73 16.10 -13.97
C MET A 1 5.94 14.82 -13.69
N PRO A 2 6.00 14.25 -12.49
CA PRO A 2 5.20 13.09 -12.12
C PRO A 2 3.71 13.40 -12.26
N LYS A 3 2.95 12.51 -12.88
CA LYS A 3 1.49 12.56 -12.93
C LYS A 3 0.95 11.63 -11.84
N ILE A 4 0.48 12.22 -10.75
CA ILE A 4 0.13 11.51 -9.52
C ILE A 4 -1.40 11.38 -9.41
N CYS A 5 -1.90 10.25 -8.94
CA CYS A 5 -3.28 10.05 -8.49
C CYS A 5 -3.30 9.45 -7.08
N VAL A 6 -4.49 9.45 -6.46
CA VAL A 6 -4.74 8.79 -5.17
C VAL A 6 -5.65 7.60 -5.39
N ILE A 7 -5.38 6.46 -4.76
CA ILE A 7 -6.22 5.26 -4.78
C ILE A 7 -6.78 5.02 -3.38
N ILE A 8 -8.10 4.87 -3.28
CA ILE A 8 -8.81 4.62 -2.02
C ILE A 8 -9.60 3.31 -2.16
N PRO A 9 -9.09 2.16 -1.67
CA PRO A 9 -9.88 0.95 -1.56
C PRO A 9 -10.96 1.13 -0.49
N CYS A 10 -12.22 0.87 -0.83
CA CYS A 10 -13.35 1.07 0.07
C CYS A 10 -14.18 -0.20 0.24
N TYR A 11 -14.21 -0.72 1.46
CA TYR A 11 -15.11 -1.80 1.88
C TYR A 11 -15.64 -1.53 3.29
N LYS A 12 -16.95 -1.35 3.44
CA LYS A 12 -17.64 -1.07 4.73
C LYS A 12 -17.15 0.18 5.48
N HIS A 13 -16.70 1.20 4.74
CA HIS A 13 -16.24 2.49 5.29
C HIS A 13 -16.88 3.68 4.55
N THR A 14 -18.11 3.51 4.07
CA THR A 14 -18.87 4.57 3.36
C THR A 14 -19.15 5.78 4.25
N ASP A 15 -19.30 5.55 5.55
CA ASP A 15 -19.48 6.57 6.59
C ASP A 15 -18.26 7.51 6.75
N LYS A 16 -17.06 7.08 6.36
CA LYS A 16 -15.82 7.84 6.56
C LYS A 16 -15.20 8.38 5.29
N ILE A 17 -15.44 7.73 4.17
CA ILE A 17 -14.75 8.04 2.92
C ILE A 17 -15.01 9.46 2.43
N ALA A 18 -16.21 10.02 2.66
CA ALA A 18 -16.52 11.41 2.31
C ALA A 18 -15.53 12.39 2.98
N GLY A 19 -15.24 12.18 4.27
CA GLY A 19 -14.27 12.99 5.00
C GLY A 19 -12.84 12.81 4.48
N VAL A 20 -12.45 11.58 4.07
CA VAL A 20 -11.14 11.31 3.48
C VAL A 20 -11.02 12.04 2.14
N ILE A 21 -12.02 11.94 1.26
CA ILE A 21 -12.03 12.63 -0.04
C ILE A 21 -11.94 14.13 0.17
N GLN A 22 -12.76 14.72 1.07
CA GLN A 22 -12.73 16.16 1.32
C GLN A 22 -11.35 16.67 1.77
N ARG A 23 -10.62 15.91 2.58
CA ARG A 23 -9.23 16.24 2.98
C ARG A 23 -8.24 16.12 1.83
N LEU A 24 -8.52 15.31 0.81
CA LEU A 24 -7.68 15.10 -0.36
C LEU A 24 -7.88 16.13 -1.46
N LEU A 25 -9.11 16.66 -1.64
CA LEU A 25 -9.44 17.61 -2.71
C LEU A 25 -8.49 18.83 -2.79
N PRO A 26 -8.04 19.45 -1.68
CA PRO A 26 -7.14 20.60 -1.75
C PRO A 26 -5.79 20.34 -2.43
N TYR A 27 -5.36 19.07 -2.52
CA TYR A 27 -4.10 18.71 -3.18
C TYR A 27 -4.21 18.64 -4.70
N GLY A 28 -5.44 18.64 -5.26
CA GLY A 28 -5.69 18.68 -6.70
C GLY A 28 -5.28 17.41 -7.46
N PHE A 29 -5.06 16.29 -6.77
CA PHE A 29 -4.79 15.00 -7.42
C PHE A 29 -6.11 14.30 -7.78
N PRO A 30 -6.20 13.67 -8.98
CA PRO A 30 -7.29 12.76 -9.30
C PRO A 30 -7.38 11.65 -8.28
N ILE A 31 -8.61 11.34 -7.84
CA ILE A 31 -8.89 10.33 -6.82
C ILE A 31 -9.61 9.16 -7.47
N ILE A 32 -9.11 7.95 -7.27
CA ILE A 32 -9.67 6.69 -7.74
C ILE A 32 -10.20 5.95 -6.52
N VAL A 33 -11.51 5.95 -6.35
CA VAL A 33 -12.21 5.19 -5.33
C VAL A 33 -12.53 3.81 -5.92
N VAL A 34 -12.19 2.74 -5.22
CA VAL A 34 -12.52 1.38 -5.63
C VAL A 34 -13.48 0.78 -4.63
N ASP A 35 -14.74 0.65 -5.02
CA ASP A 35 -15.79 -0.06 -4.30
C ASP A 35 -15.53 -1.57 -4.39
N ASP A 36 -15.18 -2.18 -3.27
CA ASP A 36 -14.76 -3.58 -3.21
C ASP A 36 -15.94 -4.53 -2.91
N GLY A 37 -16.99 -4.45 -3.71
CA GLY A 37 -18.16 -5.30 -3.55
C GLY A 37 -18.93 -5.00 -2.27
N ASN A 38 -19.21 -3.74 -2.01
CA ASN A 38 -20.07 -3.32 -0.92
C ASN A 38 -21.53 -3.72 -1.14
N SER A 39 -22.39 -3.56 -0.13
CA SER A 39 -23.83 -3.72 -0.27
C SER A 39 -24.39 -2.73 -1.30
N LYS A 40 -25.56 -3.00 -1.86
CA LYS A 40 -26.20 -2.09 -2.82
C LYS A 40 -26.43 -0.70 -2.21
N GLU A 41 -26.77 -0.64 -0.94
CA GLU A 41 -26.99 0.59 -0.18
C GLU A 41 -25.70 1.39 -0.06
N ASP A 42 -24.60 0.73 0.36
CA ASP A 42 -23.27 1.36 0.49
C ASP A 42 -22.73 1.80 -0.88
N ALA A 43 -22.91 0.99 -1.91
CA ALA A 43 -22.49 1.31 -3.28
C ALA A 43 -23.24 2.55 -3.83
N MET A 44 -24.54 2.65 -3.55
CA MET A 44 -25.31 3.85 -3.89
C MET A 44 -24.85 5.09 -3.11
N GLU A 45 -24.47 4.94 -1.85
CA GLU A 45 -23.92 6.04 -1.06
C GLU A 45 -22.58 6.50 -1.61
N LEU A 46 -21.68 5.57 -1.95
CA LEU A 46 -20.41 5.88 -2.61
C LEU A 46 -20.63 6.62 -3.94
N TYR A 47 -21.58 6.17 -4.74
CA TYR A 47 -21.94 6.85 -5.99
C TYR A 47 -22.35 8.31 -5.73
N LYS A 48 -23.25 8.57 -4.79
CA LYS A 48 -23.70 9.92 -4.43
C LYS A 48 -22.56 10.81 -3.92
N ILE A 49 -21.59 10.23 -3.19
CA ILE A 49 -20.42 10.96 -2.70
C ILE A 49 -19.53 11.39 -3.87
N CYS A 50 -19.35 10.51 -4.88
CA CYS A 50 -18.39 10.73 -5.96
C CYS A 50 -18.98 11.47 -7.18
N GLU A 51 -20.28 11.30 -7.48
CA GLU A 51 -20.90 11.68 -8.77
C GLU A 51 -20.75 13.17 -9.15
N ASN A 52 -20.69 14.06 -8.16
CA ASN A 52 -20.59 15.51 -8.37
C ASN A 52 -19.18 16.07 -8.13
N LEU A 53 -18.20 15.20 -7.90
CA LEU A 53 -16.83 15.61 -7.64
C LEU A 53 -16.00 15.51 -8.92
N ARG A 54 -15.41 16.64 -9.32
CA ARG A 54 -14.50 16.64 -10.46
C ARG A 54 -13.23 15.85 -10.11
N ASP A 55 -12.74 15.11 -11.09
CA ASP A 55 -11.50 14.31 -10.98
C ASP A 55 -11.56 13.21 -9.90
N VAL A 56 -12.77 12.77 -9.50
CA VAL A 56 -13.01 11.61 -8.66
C VAL A 56 -13.63 10.49 -9.51
N PHE A 57 -12.97 9.36 -9.58
CA PHE A 57 -13.38 8.19 -10.36
C PHE A 57 -13.83 7.09 -9.41
N LEU A 58 -15.02 6.55 -9.62
CA LEU A 58 -15.53 5.39 -8.87
C LEU A 58 -15.46 4.15 -9.74
N LEU A 59 -14.67 3.16 -9.29
CA LEU A 59 -14.60 1.83 -9.86
C LEU A 59 -15.37 0.86 -8.96
N HIS A 60 -16.02 -0.13 -9.53
CA HIS A 60 -16.87 -1.07 -8.80
C HIS A 60 -16.43 -2.52 -9.05
N HIS A 61 -16.42 -3.33 -8.01
CA HIS A 61 -16.33 -4.78 -8.08
C HIS A 61 -17.68 -5.41 -7.77
N ASP A 62 -18.10 -6.40 -8.55
CA ASP A 62 -19.33 -7.16 -8.30
C ASP A 62 -19.25 -7.97 -7.00
N GLU A 63 -18.04 -8.35 -6.60
CA GLU A 63 -17.77 -9.12 -5.39
C GLU A 63 -16.49 -8.60 -4.68
N ASN A 64 -16.38 -8.87 -3.38
CA ASN A 64 -15.20 -8.46 -2.61
C ASN A 64 -13.95 -9.23 -3.05
N LYS A 65 -12.98 -8.49 -3.60
CA LYS A 65 -11.65 -9.00 -4.02
C LYS A 65 -10.58 -8.78 -2.97
N GLY A 66 -10.92 -8.08 -1.88
CA GLY A 66 -10.00 -7.70 -0.83
C GLY A 66 -9.17 -6.46 -1.14
N LYS A 67 -8.52 -5.91 -0.10
CA LYS A 67 -7.75 -4.66 -0.20
C LYS A 67 -6.76 -4.66 -1.36
N GLY A 68 -5.98 -5.73 -1.50
CA GLY A 68 -4.99 -5.85 -2.57
C GLY A 68 -5.61 -5.86 -3.96
N GLY A 69 -6.76 -6.55 -4.13
CA GLY A 69 -7.51 -6.55 -5.38
C GLY A 69 -7.96 -5.15 -5.77
N SER A 70 -8.45 -4.39 -4.80
CA SER A 70 -8.90 -3.01 -5.03
C SER A 70 -7.73 -2.07 -5.35
N VAL A 71 -6.61 -2.18 -4.63
CA VAL A 71 -5.41 -1.40 -4.94
C VAL A 71 -4.89 -1.72 -6.34
N LEU A 72 -4.86 -3.00 -6.72
CA LEU A 72 -4.42 -3.40 -8.06
C LEU A 72 -5.37 -2.89 -9.15
N THR A 73 -6.69 -2.93 -8.95
CA THR A 73 -7.66 -2.35 -9.88
C THR A 73 -7.41 -0.85 -10.06
N GLY A 74 -7.19 -0.12 -8.97
CA GLY A 74 -6.83 1.30 -9.03
C GLY A 74 -5.50 1.57 -9.75
N LEU A 75 -4.48 0.72 -9.54
CA LEU A 75 -3.19 0.82 -10.22
C LEU A 75 -3.30 0.56 -11.72
N LEU A 76 -4.11 -0.43 -12.14
CA LEU A 76 -4.35 -0.71 -13.56
C LEU A 76 -5.07 0.45 -14.23
N PHE A 77 -6.11 1.01 -13.61
CA PHE A 77 -6.78 2.22 -14.07
C PHE A 77 -5.81 3.41 -14.16
N ALA A 78 -4.94 3.58 -13.16
CA ALA A 78 -3.92 4.62 -13.17
C ALA A 78 -2.95 4.46 -14.35
N LYS A 79 -2.52 3.22 -14.64
CA LYS A 79 -1.67 2.89 -15.80
C LYS A 79 -2.34 3.23 -17.13
N GLU A 80 -3.60 2.82 -17.32
CA GLU A 80 -4.39 3.10 -18.52
C GLU A 80 -4.56 4.61 -18.75
N ASN A 81 -4.68 5.40 -17.67
CA ASN A 81 -4.77 6.85 -17.71
C ASN A 81 -3.42 7.58 -17.64
N ARG A 82 -2.32 6.84 -17.83
CA ARG A 82 -0.95 7.36 -17.90
C ARG A 82 -0.53 8.14 -16.66
N PHE A 83 -0.97 7.75 -15.48
CA PHE A 83 -0.40 8.20 -14.23
C PHE A 83 0.95 7.51 -14.02
N THR A 84 1.91 8.25 -13.51
CA THR A 84 3.26 7.72 -13.22
C THR A 84 3.34 7.16 -11.81
N HIS A 85 2.58 7.76 -10.89
CA HIS A 85 2.55 7.38 -9.47
C HIS A 85 1.12 7.32 -8.95
N ALA A 86 0.89 6.42 -8.02
CA ALA A 86 -0.37 6.29 -7.32
C ALA A 86 -0.13 6.25 -5.80
N ILE A 87 -0.79 7.13 -5.06
CA ILE A 87 -0.75 7.18 -3.59
C ILE A 87 -1.92 6.37 -3.06
N GLN A 88 -1.66 5.26 -2.38
CA GLN A 88 -2.68 4.49 -1.67
C GLN A 88 -2.99 5.15 -0.34
N ILE A 89 -4.28 5.30 -0.03
CA ILE A 89 -4.80 5.78 1.26
C ILE A 89 -5.99 4.92 1.64
N ASP A 90 -6.07 4.48 2.91
CA ASP A 90 -7.19 3.67 3.38
C ASP A 90 -8.44 4.55 3.65
N ALA A 91 -9.63 4.00 3.38
CA ALA A 91 -10.90 4.71 3.52
C ALA A 91 -11.32 4.97 4.99
N ASP A 92 -10.62 4.39 5.96
CA ASP A 92 -10.96 4.46 7.39
C ASP A 92 -10.59 5.79 8.07
N GLY A 93 -9.88 6.67 7.35
CA GLY A 93 -9.48 8.00 7.80
C GLY A 93 -8.36 8.04 8.83
N GLN A 94 -7.66 6.93 9.08
CA GLN A 94 -6.59 6.85 10.08
C GLN A 94 -5.26 7.45 9.60
N HIS A 95 -5.09 7.68 8.29
CA HIS A 95 -3.87 8.26 7.73
C HIS A 95 -3.85 9.80 7.83
N CYS A 96 -2.68 10.33 8.15
CA CYS A 96 -2.42 11.78 8.14
C CYS A 96 -2.28 12.26 6.68
N VAL A 97 -3.39 12.69 6.08
CA VAL A 97 -3.43 13.16 4.69
C VAL A 97 -2.52 14.38 4.48
N GLU A 98 -2.26 15.13 5.54
CA GLU A 98 -1.39 16.30 5.58
C GLU A 98 0.08 15.96 5.27
N ASP A 99 0.44 14.68 5.27
CA ASP A 99 1.77 14.20 4.88
C ASP A 99 1.94 14.02 3.36
N ILE A 100 0.90 14.24 2.54
CA ILE A 100 0.98 14.15 1.06
C ILE A 100 2.12 15.00 0.48
N PRO A 101 2.38 16.25 0.91
CA PRO A 101 3.52 17.01 0.42
C PRO A 101 4.86 16.30 0.62
N LYS A 102 5.09 15.63 1.76
CA LYS A 102 6.32 14.84 1.98
C LYS A 102 6.47 13.72 0.95
N ILE A 103 5.35 13.08 0.58
CA ILE A 103 5.34 12.00 -0.43
C ILE A 103 5.70 12.57 -1.80
N THR A 104 5.10 13.70 -2.18
CA THR A 104 5.34 14.33 -3.49
C THR A 104 6.77 14.85 -3.63
N ASP A 105 7.35 15.38 -2.56
CA ASP A 105 8.74 15.81 -2.54
C ASP A 105 9.69 14.61 -2.77
N ILE A 106 9.46 13.50 -2.05
CA ILE A 106 10.27 12.28 -2.23
C ILE A 106 10.09 11.69 -3.64
N ILE A 107 8.87 11.68 -4.21
CA ILE A 107 8.63 11.23 -5.58
C ILE A 107 9.42 12.10 -6.57
N SER A 108 9.49 13.41 -6.35
CA SER A 108 10.19 14.34 -7.23
C SER A 108 11.70 14.10 -7.21
N GLU A 109 12.27 13.77 -6.04
CA GLU A 109 13.69 13.48 -5.88
C GLU A 109 14.05 12.05 -6.31
N HIS A 110 13.12 11.10 -6.15
CA HIS A 110 13.32 9.67 -6.37
C HIS A 110 12.15 9.05 -7.14
N PRO A 111 12.00 9.34 -8.44
CA PRO A 111 10.81 8.94 -9.21
C PRO A 111 10.65 7.43 -9.40
N ASP A 112 11.70 6.65 -9.21
CA ASP A 112 11.62 5.18 -9.31
C ASP A 112 11.37 4.50 -7.96
N ALA A 113 11.26 5.29 -6.87
CA ALA A 113 11.14 4.73 -5.55
C ALA A 113 9.68 4.46 -5.17
N VAL A 114 9.49 3.38 -4.42
CA VAL A 114 8.29 3.21 -3.58
C VAL A 114 8.45 4.11 -2.36
N VAL A 115 7.47 4.98 -2.09
CA VAL A 115 7.47 5.86 -0.93
C VAL A 115 6.48 5.32 0.09
N SER A 116 6.92 4.92 1.27
CA SER A 116 6.07 4.29 2.29
C SER A 116 6.09 5.07 3.59
N GLY A 117 4.93 5.19 4.22
CA GLY A 117 4.85 5.72 5.57
C GLY A 117 5.62 4.86 6.57
N TYR A 118 6.07 5.49 7.63
CA TYR A 118 6.63 4.85 8.82
C TYR A 118 5.91 5.40 10.04
N PRO A 119 5.07 4.58 10.73
CA PRO A 119 4.20 5.10 11.76
C PRO A 119 4.97 5.49 13.01
N ILE A 120 4.76 6.74 13.47
CA ILE A 120 5.15 7.18 14.79
C ILE A 120 4.01 6.83 15.74
N TYR A 121 4.31 6.05 16.77
CA TYR A 121 3.33 5.63 17.75
C TYR A 121 3.22 6.65 18.87
N ASP A 122 2.01 7.07 19.16
CA ASP A 122 1.72 7.77 20.40
C ASP A 122 1.63 6.79 21.59
N LYS A 123 1.47 7.34 22.81
CA LYS A 123 1.34 6.55 24.04
C LYS A 123 0.07 5.68 24.08
N ASN A 124 -0.90 5.94 23.19
CA ASN A 124 -2.20 5.26 23.14
C ASN A 124 -2.21 4.08 22.14
N ALA A 125 -1.16 3.89 21.37
CA ALA A 125 -1.07 2.81 20.41
C ALA A 125 -1.20 1.44 21.09
N PRO A 126 -2.09 0.54 20.65
CA PRO A 126 -2.27 -0.78 21.23
C PRO A 126 -0.96 -1.59 21.18
N LYS A 127 -0.47 -2.04 22.35
CA LYS A 127 0.79 -2.79 22.46
C LYS A 127 0.83 -4.02 21.55
N SER A 128 -0.29 -4.72 21.39
CA SER A 128 -0.41 -5.88 20.50
C SER A 128 -0.10 -5.53 19.04
N ARG A 129 -0.56 -4.36 18.55
CA ARG A 129 -0.27 -3.89 17.19
C ARG A 129 1.21 -3.56 17.01
N VAL A 130 1.81 -2.89 17.99
CA VAL A 130 3.24 -2.56 17.97
C VAL A 130 4.10 -3.83 17.96
N ILE A 131 3.75 -4.84 18.77
CA ILE A 131 4.45 -6.12 18.81
C ILE A 131 4.26 -6.86 17.48
N GLY A 132 3.04 -6.97 16.97
CA GLY A 132 2.75 -7.63 15.70
C GLY A 132 3.56 -7.02 14.54
N ARG A 133 3.63 -5.69 14.45
CA ARG A 133 4.46 -5.01 13.44
C ARG A 133 5.95 -5.28 13.60
N LYS A 134 6.47 -5.35 14.82
CA LYS A 134 7.87 -5.71 15.06
C LYS A 134 8.19 -7.12 14.58
N ILE A 135 7.28 -8.07 14.80
CA ILE A 135 7.43 -9.45 14.33
C ILE A 135 7.40 -9.49 12.79
N THR A 136 6.41 -8.86 12.16
CA THR A 136 6.33 -8.74 10.70
C THR A 136 7.61 -8.11 10.12
N ASN A 137 8.05 -6.99 10.65
CA ASN A 137 9.25 -6.31 10.17
C ASN A 137 10.52 -7.14 10.36
N PHE A 138 10.59 -7.99 11.38
CA PHE A 138 11.68 -8.94 11.54
C PHE A 138 11.69 -9.96 10.40
N PHE A 139 10.54 -10.56 10.05
CA PHE A 139 10.45 -11.48 8.92
C PHE A 139 10.77 -10.80 7.60
N VAL A 140 10.27 -9.58 7.38
CA VAL A 140 10.56 -8.80 6.17
C VAL A 140 12.07 -8.56 5.98
N LYS A 141 12.83 -8.37 7.07
CA LYS A 141 14.30 -8.28 6.99
C LYS A 141 14.93 -9.57 6.51
N LEU A 142 14.44 -10.73 6.96
CA LEU A 142 14.90 -12.03 6.49
C LEU A 142 14.52 -12.25 5.01
N GLU A 143 13.31 -11.91 4.63
CA GLU A 143 12.77 -12.06 3.27
C GLU A 143 13.49 -11.19 2.25
N THR A 144 14.00 -10.03 2.67
CA THR A 144 14.69 -9.10 1.77
C THR A 144 16.20 -9.07 1.94
N LEU A 145 16.74 -9.76 2.94
CA LEU A 145 18.15 -9.68 3.39
C LEU A 145 18.60 -8.22 3.55
N SER A 146 17.71 -7.36 4.04
CA SER A 146 17.91 -5.92 4.10
C SER A 146 17.24 -5.31 5.34
N ASN A 147 17.85 -4.26 5.87
CA ASN A 147 17.28 -3.46 6.96
C ASN A 147 16.58 -2.18 6.44
N GLU A 148 16.44 -2.01 5.14
CA GLU A 148 15.88 -0.78 4.56
C GLU A 148 14.37 -0.63 4.83
N ILE A 149 13.61 -1.75 4.89
CA ILE A 149 12.17 -1.69 5.12
C ILE A 149 11.90 -1.48 6.60
N LYS A 150 11.44 -0.28 6.94
CA LYS A 150 11.12 0.13 8.32
C LYS A 150 9.75 -0.37 8.77
N ASP A 151 8.76 -0.36 7.88
CA ASP A 151 7.40 -0.87 8.11
C ASP A 151 6.81 -1.39 6.81
N ALA A 152 6.25 -2.61 6.85
CA ALA A 152 5.64 -3.25 5.68
C ALA A 152 4.11 -3.33 5.79
N MET A 153 3.51 -2.89 6.90
CA MET A 153 2.07 -3.07 7.16
C MET A 153 1.24 -1.82 6.94
N ILE A 154 1.88 -0.66 6.75
CA ILE A 154 1.14 0.58 6.51
C ILE A 154 0.68 0.65 5.06
N GLY A 155 -0.60 1.00 4.85
CA GLY A 155 -1.17 1.19 3.53
C GLY A 155 -0.94 2.59 2.94
N PHE A 156 -0.46 3.55 3.72
CA PHE A 156 -0.15 4.89 3.24
C PHE A 156 1.18 4.87 2.48
N ARG A 157 1.06 4.72 1.15
CA ARG A 157 2.20 4.41 0.29
C ARG A 157 2.00 4.95 -1.12
N ALA A 158 3.08 5.45 -1.74
CA ALA A 158 3.08 5.78 -3.16
C ALA A 158 3.88 4.74 -3.95
N TYR A 159 3.33 4.36 -5.09
CA TYR A 159 3.89 3.36 -5.98
C TYR A 159 4.23 3.98 -7.34
N PRO A 160 5.41 3.67 -7.93
CA PRO A 160 5.64 3.80 -9.36
C PRO A 160 4.69 2.84 -10.10
N VAL A 161 3.76 3.38 -10.88
CA VAL A 161 2.62 2.62 -11.43
C VAL A 161 3.09 1.48 -12.34
N ASP A 162 3.95 1.76 -13.33
CA ASP A 162 4.39 0.75 -14.29
C ASP A 162 5.13 -0.41 -13.63
N LEU A 163 6.10 -0.10 -12.75
CA LEU A 163 6.89 -1.10 -12.05
C LEU A 163 5.99 -1.97 -11.15
N THR A 164 5.03 -1.33 -10.46
CA THR A 164 4.15 -2.05 -9.54
C THR A 164 3.17 -2.94 -10.28
N CYS A 165 2.58 -2.46 -11.38
CA CYS A 165 1.71 -3.27 -12.23
C CYS A 165 2.46 -4.46 -12.83
N GLN A 166 3.70 -4.25 -13.32
CA GLN A 166 4.52 -5.34 -13.84
C GLN A 166 4.83 -6.36 -12.75
N CYS A 167 5.27 -5.92 -11.58
CA CYS A 167 5.54 -6.81 -10.45
C CYS A 167 4.31 -7.61 -10.03
N ALA A 168 3.13 -7.01 -10.07
CA ALA A 168 1.87 -7.68 -9.75
C ALA A 168 1.47 -8.73 -10.80
N GLN A 169 1.75 -8.48 -12.09
CA GLN A 169 1.50 -9.44 -13.17
C GLN A 169 2.45 -10.64 -13.11
N ASP A 170 3.73 -10.40 -12.78
CA ASP A 170 4.76 -11.45 -12.70
C ASP A 170 4.61 -12.34 -11.46
N CYS A 171 3.75 -11.95 -10.52
CA CYS A 171 3.57 -12.63 -9.25
C CYS A 171 2.10 -12.98 -9.01
N ASN A 172 1.84 -14.19 -8.52
CA ASN A 172 0.51 -14.54 -8.03
C ASN A 172 0.33 -13.94 -6.62
N LEU A 173 -0.08 -12.67 -6.55
CA LEU A 173 -0.24 -11.93 -5.30
C LEU A 173 -1.46 -12.39 -4.51
N ASN A 174 -1.36 -12.34 -3.19
CA ASN A 174 -2.52 -12.45 -2.32
C ASN A 174 -3.24 -11.10 -2.26
N PHE A 175 -4.51 -11.05 -2.66
CA PHE A 175 -5.29 -9.81 -2.72
C PHE A 175 -5.93 -9.41 -1.38
N GLY A 176 -5.72 -10.19 -0.31
CA GLY A 176 -6.25 -9.88 1.03
C GLY A 176 -5.47 -8.81 1.79
N MET A 177 -5.60 -8.87 3.13
CA MET A 177 -4.94 -7.94 4.07
C MET A 177 -3.40 -8.05 4.10
N THR A 178 -2.84 -9.13 3.55
CA THR A 178 -1.38 -9.35 3.47
C THR A 178 -0.74 -8.69 2.26
N PHE A 179 -1.53 -8.09 1.37
CA PHE A 179 -1.06 -7.43 0.15
C PHE A 179 0.03 -6.40 0.42
N ASP A 180 -0.16 -5.54 1.42
CA ASP A 180 0.79 -4.45 1.72
C ASP A 180 2.19 -4.99 2.07
N ILE A 181 2.26 -6.14 2.75
CA ILE A 181 3.51 -6.82 3.08
C ILE A 181 4.12 -7.43 1.82
N GLU A 182 3.33 -8.23 1.11
CA GLU A 182 3.79 -9.00 -0.02
C GLU A 182 4.30 -8.11 -1.16
N ILE A 183 3.52 -7.11 -1.56
CA ILE A 183 3.89 -6.22 -2.67
C ILE A 183 5.18 -5.45 -2.38
N LEU A 184 5.39 -5.00 -1.13
CA LEU A 184 6.59 -4.27 -0.75
C LEU A 184 7.85 -5.15 -0.82
N VAL A 185 7.76 -6.39 -0.33
CA VAL A 185 8.86 -7.37 -0.42
C VAL A 185 9.17 -7.70 -1.88
N ARG A 186 8.17 -7.93 -2.71
CA ARG A 186 8.36 -8.24 -4.13
C ARG A 186 8.92 -7.07 -4.93
N LEU A 187 8.46 -5.84 -4.66
CA LEU A 187 9.04 -4.64 -5.27
C LEU A 187 10.51 -4.46 -4.87
N LYS A 188 10.86 -4.75 -3.61
CA LYS A 188 12.26 -4.78 -3.17
C LYS A 188 13.07 -5.83 -3.92
N TRP A 189 12.52 -7.02 -4.16
CA TRP A 189 13.15 -8.06 -4.97
C TRP A 189 13.30 -7.68 -6.45
N ALA A 190 12.36 -6.89 -6.99
CA ALA A 190 12.44 -6.32 -8.33
C ALA A 190 13.49 -5.19 -8.44
N GLY A 191 14.08 -4.77 -7.32
CA GLY A 191 15.13 -3.75 -7.28
C GLY A 191 14.63 -2.33 -7.06
N ALA A 192 13.34 -2.14 -6.75
CA ALA A 192 12.79 -0.82 -6.44
C ALA A 192 13.50 -0.21 -5.23
N PRO A 193 13.98 1.04 -5.32
CA PRO A 193 14.37 1.80 -4.14
C PRO A 193 13.15 2.01 -3.25
N ILE A 194 13.34 1.95 -1.92
CA ILE A 194 12.25 2.19 -0.97
C ILE A 194 12.64 3.38 -0.09
N LYS A 195 11.79 4.39 -0.07
CA LYS A 195 11.96 5.58 0.75
C LYS A 195 10.88 5.65 1.81
N PHE A 196 11.20 6.20 2.97
CA PHE A 196 10.28 6.27 4.09
C PHE A 196 10.12 7.72 4.57
N PHE A 197 8.88 8.07 4.93
CA PHE A 197 8.55 9.30 5.66
C PHE A 197 7.85 8.94 6.97
N GLU A 198 8.09 9.72 7.99
CA GLU A 198 7.39 9.58 9.27
C GLU A 198 5.98 10.14 9.16
N THR A 199 5.01 9.36 9.65
CA THR A 199 3.59 9.72 9.65
C THR A 199 2.93 9.33 10.96
N GLN A 200 1.97 10.13 11.40
CA GLN A 200 1.12 9.76 12.53
C GLN A 200 -0.03 8.90 12.04
N VAL A 201 -0.40 7.93 12.84
CA VAL A 201 -1.58 7.09 12.60
C VAL A 201 -2.53 7.27 13.78
N ASP A 202 -3.71 7.79 13.49
CA ASP A 202 -4.73 7.99 14.51
C ASP A 202 -5.37 6.65 14.89
N TYR A 203 -5.37 6.35 16.18
CA TYR A 203 -6.05 5.19 16.76
C TYR A 203 -7.26 5.66 17.56
N PRO A 204 -8.44 5.85 16.95
CA PRO A 204 -9.62 6.25 17.69
C PRO A 204 -9.97 5.20 18.75
N LYS A 205 -10.25 5.65 19.97
CA LYS A 205 -10.55 4.77 21.14
C LYS A 205 -11.70 3.79 20.87
N ASN A 206 -12.59 4.11 19.93
CA ASN A 206 -13.75 3.29 19.53
C ASN A 206 -13.67 2.84 18.06
N GLY A 207 -12.48 2.83 17.46
CA GLY A 207 -12.32 2.45 16.05
C GLY A 207 -12.48 0.93 15.87
N TYR A 208 -13.38 0.53 14.99
CA TYR A 208 -13.47 -0.86 14.55
C TYR A 208 -12.27 -1.15 13.64
N SER A 209 -11.49 -2.16 14.01
CA SER A 209 -10.46 -2.71 13.14
C SER A 209 -11.05 -3.88 12.38
N ASN A 210 -10.97 -3.87 11.06
CA ASN A 210 -11.33 -5.03 10.24
C ASN A 210 -10.33 -6.20 10.38
N PHE A 211 -9.27 -6.02 11.17
CA PHE A 211 -8.25 -7.04 11.42
C PHE A 211 -8.79 -8.16 12.32
N LYS A 212 -8.85 -9.37 11.79
CA LYS A 212 -9.35 -10.58 12.47
C LYS A 212 -8.20 -11.47 12.93
N VAL A 213 -8.47 -12.38 13.88
CA VAL A 213 -7.49 -13.41 14.28
C VAL A 213 -7.07 -14.28 13.08
N SER A 214 -7.99 -14.54 12.15
CA SER A 214 -7.68 -15.22 10.88
C SER A 214 -6.62 -14.50 10.03
N ASP A 215 -6.48 -13.19 10.17
CA ASP A 215 -5.51 -12.41 9.40
C ASP A 215 -4.09 -12.62 9.94
N GLN A 216 -3.94 -12.91 11.24
CA GLN A 216 -2.65 -13.32 11.81
C GLN A 216 -2.14 -14.62 11.19
N LEU A 217 -3.05 -15.59 10.98
CA LEU A 217 -2.68 -16.84 10.28
C LEU A 217 -2.26 -16.58 8.84
N LYS A 218 -3.00 -15.73 8.12
CA LYS A 218 -2.66 -15.34 6.74
C LYS A 218 -1.30 -14.64 6.68
N ILE A 219 -1.00 -13.75 7.64
CA ILE A 219 0.31 -13.10 7.77
C ILE A 219 1.41 -14.14 8.00
N SER A 220 1.20 -15.13 8.86
CA SER A 220 2.18 -16.20 9.09
C SER A 220 2.40 -17.05 7.82
N ILE A 221 1.35 -17.35 7.07
CA ILE A 221 1.43 -18.07 5.80
C ILE A 221 2.23 -17.26 4.78
N ILE A 222 1.94 -15.97 4.61
CA ILE A 222 2.65 -15.15 3.62
C ILE A 222 4.13 -15.03 3.97
N HIS A 223 4.48 -14.84 5.25
CA HIS A 223 5.89 -14.86 5.67
C HIS A 223 6.57 -16.19 5.37
N THR A 224 5.89 -17.33 5.57
CA THR A 224 6.42 -18.65 5.21
C THR A 224 6.69 -18.74 3.71
N VAL A 225 5.76 -18.29 2.88
CA VAL A 225 5.90 -18.27 1.41
C VAL A 225 7.06 -17.36 0.99
N LEU A 226 7.15 -16.15 1.54
CA LEU A 226 8.19 -15.19 1.19
C LEU A 226 9.58 -15.66 1.65
N CYS A 227 9.71 -16.19 2.87
CA CYS A 227 10.96 -16.77 3.36
C CYS A 227 11.41 -17.97 2.49
N THR A 228 10.49 -18.87 2.15
CA THR A 228 10.80 -20.01 1.27
C THR A 228 11.23 -19.53 -0.10
N THR A 229 10.50 -18.56 -0.67
CA THR A 229 10.87 -17.96 -1.96
C THR A 229 12.26 -17.31 -1.89
N MET A 230 12.59 -16.62 -0.79
CA MET A 230 13.90 -16.01 -0.63
C MET A 230 15.02 -17.04 -0.54
N ILE A 231 14.80 -18.18 0.16
CA ILE A 231 15.76 -19.28 0.20
C ILE A 231 16.04 -19.81 -1.21
N LEU A 232 14.99 -19.99 -2.02
CA LEU A 232 15.14 -20.44 -3.42
C LEU A 232 15.86 -19.39 -4.30
N ARG A 233 15.71 -18.11 -4.00
CA ARG A 233 16.39 -16.99 -4.69
C ARG A 233 17.83 -16.77 -4.23
N LEU A 234 18.23 -17.33 -3.10
CA LEU A 234 19.55 -17.08 -2.49
C LEU A 234 20.73 -17.35 -3.45
N PRO A 235 20.76 -18.46 -4.23
CA PRO A 235 21.84 -18.67 -5.19
C PRO A 235 21.97 -17.56 -6.22
N TYR A 236 20.82 -17.05 -6.73
CA TYR A 236 20.79 -15.93 -7.68
C TYR A 236 21.28 -14.63 -7.03
N VAL A 237 20.84 -14.35 -5.80
CA VAL A 237 21.26 -13.14 -5.06
C VAL A 237 22.77 -13.16 -4.79
N LEU A 238 23.32 -14.30 -4.36
CA LEU A 238 24.75 -14.47 -4.14
C LEU A 238 25.55 -14.35 -5.45
N PHE A 239 25.08 -14.98 -6.53
CA PHE A 239 25.69 -14.82 -7.85
C PHE A 239 25.77 -13.36 -8.27
N LYS A 240 24.64 -12.63 -8.20
CA LYS A 240 24.58 -11.20 -8.54
C LYS A 240 25.50 -10.33 -7.69
N ALA A 241 25.64 -10.65 -6.39
CA ALA A 241 26.54 -9.95 -5.48
C ALA A 241 28.03 -10.13 -5.86
N LEU A 242 28.42 -11.34 -6.27
CA LEU A 242 29.78 -11.66 -6.69
C LEU A 242 30.17 -10.88 -7.96
N PHE A 243 29.28 -10.77 -8.94
CA PHE A 243 29.56 -10.05 -10.18
C PHE A 243 29.57 -8.52 -10.01
N LYS A 244 28.71 -7.98 -9.14
CA LYS A 244 28.69 -6.53 -8.86
C LYS A 244 29.97 -6.03 -8.18
N SER A 245 30.69 -6.89 -7.46
CA SER A 245 31.97 -6.55 -6.84
C SER A 245 33.14 -6.54 -7.85
N HIS A 246 32.96 -7.11 -9.05
CA HIS A 246 33.98 -7.13 -10.09
C HIS A 246 33.97 -5.87 -10.97
N ASP A 247 32.78 -5.25 -11.16
CA ASP A 247 32.63 -4.04 -12.01
C ASP A 247 32.96 -2.74 -11.25
N SER A 248 33.29 -2.81 -9.96
CA SER A 248 33.64 -1.66 -9.11
C SER A 248 35.12 -1.59 -8.76
N LYS A 249 35.97 -2.34 -9.47
CA LYS A 249 37.45 -2.26 -9.46
C LYS A 249 37.96 -1.88 -10.84
#